data_ededd8803a3773ae4336d7e794f0373d
#
_entry.id   ededd8803a3773ae4336d7e794f0373d
#
_cell.length_a   1.000
_cell.length_b   1.000
_cell.length_c   1.000
_cell.angle_alpha   90.00
_cell.angle_beta   90.00
_cell.angle_gamma   90.00
#
_symmetry.space_group_name_H-M   'P 1'
#
loop_
_entity.id
_entity.type
_entity.pdbx_description
1 polymer ?
#
loop_
_entity_poly.entity_id
_entity_poly.type
_entity_poly.pdbx_seq_one_letter_code
_entity_poly.pdbx_strand_id
1 'polypeptide(L)'
;MFALFETFIAVFETKSFTRAANQCFISQPTATVRIKKLEEELKVHLFSRGQHQEVIPTESAHLLYPKALKTLNDWNELQFSLKNQTPSRKPFKIAASHSSATTVLPLIFKNLIPEVEQLNIELMMLDSQEVFDLIRNHEIHFGIIEKPMMDETIETFPLFKDELVLAGDPESDIFFIREAGSGVAHYTHNYLKENNLNPKNLVSVNNNDMIVSLLKAGIGLSLISKRFINENIAFQNLGERYQRIFYGLSFLSEQDKLLKTVIKKIKTLSEF
;
A
#
# COMPACT_ATOMS: atom_id res chain seq x y z
N MET A 1 -17.01 21.68 12.11
CA MET A 1 -16.63 20.29 11.82
C MET A 1 -15.11 20.10 11.83
N PHE A 2 -14.29 20.80 11.01
CA PHE A 2 -12.83 20.59 10.95
C PHE A 2 -12.13 20.73 12.30
N ALA A 3 -12.42 21.79 13.08
CA ALA A 3 -11.86 21.95 14.43
C ALA A 3 -12.23 20.78 15.40
N LEU A 4 -13.34 20.09 15.16
CA LEU A 4 -13.70 18.88 15.92
C LEU A 4 -12.81 17.72 15.52
N PHE A 5 -12.55 17.53 14.22
CA PHE A 5 -11.64 16.49 13.72
C PHE A 5 -10.20 16.73 14.17
N GLU A 6 -9.69 17.95 14.09
CA GLU A 6 -8.35 18.31 14.60
C GLU A 6 -8.19 17.91 16.07
N THR A 7 -9.19 18.27 16.90
CA THR A 7 -9.17 17.94 18.32
C THR A 7 -9.29 16.43 18.55
N PHE A 8 -10.13 15.74 17.78
CA PHE A 8 -10.29 14.30 17.85
C PHE A 8 -8.98 13.55 17.51
N ILE A 9 -8.32 13.92 16.41
CA ILE A 9 -7.04 13.35 16.00
C ILE A 9 -5.99 13.56 17.09
N ALA A 10 -5.87 14.78 17.61
CA ALA A 10 -4.93 15.08 18.67
C ALA A 10 -5.19 14.27 19.96
N VAL A 11 -6.45 14.04 20.35
CA VAL A 11 -6.79 13.19 21.52
C VAL A 11 -6.50 11.73 21.22
N PHE A 12 -6.79 11.25 20.01
CA PHE A 12 -6.53 9.88 19.58
C PHE A 12 -5.02 9.54 19.63
N GLU A 13 -4.18 10.42 19.10
CA GLU A 13 -2.73 10.24 19.04
C GLU A 13 -2.06 10.39 20.41
N THR A 14 -2.45 11.42 21.16
CA THR A 14 -1.81 11.72 22.46
C THR A 14 -2.35 10.90 23.61
N LYS A 15 -3.55 10.27 23.46
CA LYS A 15 -4.31 9.60 24.53
C LYS A 15 -4.47 10.48 25.78
N SER A 16 -4.62 11.79 25.58
CA SER A 16 -4.68 12.79 26.66
C SER A 16 -5.38 14.07 26.20
N PHE A 17 -6.48 14.41 26.85
CA PHE A 17 -7.17 15.68 26.57
C PHE A 17 -6.31 16.93 26.84
N THR A 18 -5.42 16.88 27.84
CA THR A 18 -4.56 18.00 28.18
C THR A 18 -3.47 18.18 27.10
N ARG A 19 -2.83 17.11 26.67
CA ARG A 19 -1.80 17.17 25.61
C ARG A 19 -2.43 17.57 24.26
N ALA A 20 -3.57 17.03 23.93
CA ALA A 20 -4.32 17.38 22.73
C ALA A 20 -4.73 18.86 22.73
N ALA A 21 -5.20 19.39 23.86
CA ALA A 21 -5.55 20.80 24.00
C ALA A 21 -4.35 21.71 23.73
N ASN A 22 -3.19 21.37 24.30
CA ASN A 22 -1.94 22.11 24.06
C ASN A 22 -1.53 22.07 22.59
N GLN A 23 -1.62 20.89 21.95
CA GLN A 23 -1.29 20.70 20.53
C GLN A 23 -2.23 21.52 19.60
N CYS A 24 -3.51 21.62 19.98
CA CYS A 24 -4.51 22.42 19.25
C CYS A 24 -4.56 23.90 19.65
N PHE A 25 -3.70 24.35 20.57
CA PHE A 25 -3.70 25.74 21.11
C PHE A 25 -5.04 26.16 21.71
N ILE A 26 -5.71 25.26 22.45
CA ILE A 26 -7.00 25.51 23.11
C ILE A 26 -6.91 25.08 24.59
N SER A 27 -7.94 25.45 25.38
CA SER A 27 -8.07 24.95 26.75
C SER A 27 -8.54 23.48 26.79
N GLN A 28 -8.15 22.75 27.84
CA GLN A 28 -8.62 21.37 28.03
C GLN A 28 -10.16 21.25 28.13
N PRO A 29 -10.91 22.15 28.81
CA PRO A 29 -12.36 22.16 28.75
C PRO A 29 -12.90 22.30 27.32
N THR A 30 -12.28 23.15 26.50
CA THR A 30 -12.67 23.30 25.08
C THR A 30 -12.45 22.02 24.30
N ALA A 31 -11.33 21.32 24.51
CA ALA A 31 -11.08 20.03 23.88
C ALA A 31 -12.17 19.00 24.27
N THR A 32 -12.53 18.95 25.56
CA THR A 32 -13.61 18.05 26.05
C THR A 32 -14.96 18.38 25.41
N VAL A 33 -15.31 19.66 25.31
CA VAL A 33 -16.56 20.09 24.67
C VAL A 33 -16.58 19.71 23.19
N ARG A 34 -15.45 19.91 22.48
CA ARG A 34 -15.34 19.55 21.05
C ARG A 34 -15.53 18.07 20.83
N ILE A 35 -14.90 17.20 21.64
CA ILE A 35 -15.07 15.76 21.54
C ILE A 35 -16.51 15.36 21.82
N LYS A 36 -17.12 15.87 22.88
CA LYS A 36 -18.51 15.60 23.22
C LYS A 36 -19.45 15.97 22.08
N LYS A 37 -19.26 17.14 21.47
CA LYS A 37 -20.04 17.58 20.32
C LYS A 37 -19.88 16.65 19.13
N LEU A 38 -18.67 16.15 18.86
CA LEU A 38 -18.43 15.20 17.78
C LEU A 38 -19.12 13.85 18.05
N GLU A 39 -19.05 13.36 19.29
CA GLU A 39 -19.75 12.15 19.72
C GLU A 39 -21.28 12.29 19.58
N GLU A 40 -21.85 13.45 19.95
CA GLU A 40 -23.26 13.76 19.80
C GLU A 40 -23.70 13.81 18.32
N GLU A 41 -22.91 14.44 17.46
CA GLU A 41 -23.18 14.51 16.01
C GLU A 41 -23.15 13.13 15.36
N LEU A 42 -22.18 12.27 15.76
CA LEU A 42 -22.00 10.92 15.22
C LEU A 42 -22.85 9.86 15.94
N LYS A 43 -23.46 10.20 17.10
CA LYS A 43 -24.23 9.30 17.96
C LYS A 43 -23.43 8.06 18.42
N VAL A 44 -22.14 8.22 18.67
CA VAL A 44 -21.23 7.19 19.17
C VAL A 44 -20.28 7.75 20.20
N HIS A 45 -19.77 6.90 21.08
CA HIS A 45 -18.66 7.27 21.95
C HIS A 45 -17.34 7.00 21.25
N LEU A 46 -16.43 7.98 21.24
CA LEU A 46 -15.12 7.87 20.63
C LEU A 46 -14.04 7.52 21.66
N PHE A 47 -14.23 7.90 22.92
CA PHE A 47 -13.28 7.64 23.97
C PHE A 47 -13.96 7.08 25.22
N SER A 48 -13.30 6.14 25.89
CA SER A 48 -13.63 5.64 27.20
C SER A 48 -12.55 6.00 28.22
N ARG A 49 -12.88 5.99 29.51
CA ARG A 49 -11.93 6.18 30.58
C ARG A 49 -11.50 4.83 31.14
N GLY A 50 -10.22 4.55 31.06
CA GLY A 50 -9.60 3.39 31.69
C GLY A 50 -9.29 3.59 33.18
N GLN A 51 -8.62 2.61 33.77
CA GLN A 51 -8.07 2.73 35.12
C GLN A 51 -7.04 3.87 35.14
N HIS A 52 -7.00 4.67 36.21
CA HIS A 52 -6.14 5.84 36.36
C HIS A 52 -6.42 7.02 35.40
N GLN A 53 -7.66 7.18 34.90
CA GLN A 53 -8.07 8.27 34.00
C GLN A 53 -7.40 8.23 32.61
N GLU A 54 -6.91 7.08 32.20
CA GLU A 54 -6.35 6.89 30.86
C GLU A 54 -7.44 7.03 29.79
N VAL A 55 -7.14 7.76 28.71
CA VAL A 55 -8.03 7.94 27.57
C VAL A 55 -7.82 6.79 26.59
N ILE A 56 -8.84 5.94 26.45
CA ILE A 56 -8.80 4.77 25.60
C ILE A 56 -9.72 5.01 24.39
N PRO A 57 -9.19 5.02 23.14
CA PRO A 57 -10.00 5.08 21.93
C PRO A 57 -10.94 3.85 21.81
N THR A 58 -12.16 4.07 21.40
CA THR A 58 -13.14 3.00 21.11
C THR A 58 -12.93 2.44 19.68
N GLU A 59 -13.61 1.35 19.35
CA GLU A 59 -13.63 0.82 17.98
C GLU A 59 -14.14 1.88 16.98
N SER A 60 -15.17 2.65 17.34
CA SER A 60 -15.67 3.78 16.53
C SER A 60 -14.60 4.85 16.31
N ALA A 61 -13.73 5.11 17.30
CA ALA A 61 -12.61 6.04 17.12
C ALA A 61 -11.57 5.51 16.16
N HIS A 62 -11.26 4.21 16.20
CA HIS A 62 -10.34 3.58 15.25
C HIS A 62 -10.88 3.61 13.82
N LEU A 63 -12.18 3.44 13.62
CA LEU A 63 -12.84 3.58 12.31
C LEU A 63 -12.86 5.02 11.79
N LEU A 64 -13.07 5.98 12.70
CA LEU A 64 -13.15 7.41 12.34
C LEU A 64 -11.78 8.01 12.01
N TYR A 65 -10.71 7.60 12.73
CA TYR A 65 -9.40 8.25 12.69
C TYR A 65 -8.83 8.41 11.27
N PRO A 66 -8.70 7.35 10.44
CA PRO A 66 -8.16 7.50 9.08
C PRO A 66 -9.02 8.38 8.20
N LYS A 67 -10.35 8.34 8.37
CA LYS A 67 -11.28 9.15 7.57
C LYS A 67 -11.25 10.62 7.97
N ALA A 68 -11.15 10.93 9.25
CA ALA A 68 -11.01 12.29 9.76
C ALA A 68 -9.68 12.91 9.28
N LEU A 69 -8.59 12.14 9.32
CA LEU A 69 -7.27 12.57 8.85
C LEU A 69 -7.32 12.91 7.35
N LYS A 70 -7.91 12.04 6.54
CA LYS A 70 -8.09 12.25 5.11
C LYS A 70 -8.91 13.52 4.85
N THR A 71 -10.04 13.68 5.52
CA THR A 71 -10.91 14.85 5.34
C THR A 71 -10.20 16.17 5.65
N LEU A 72 -9.36 16.20 6.70
CA LEU A 72 -8.56 17.39 7.02
C LEU A 72 -7.49 17.67 5.96
N ASN A 73 -6.81 16.63 5.47
CA ASN A 73 -5.82 16.80 4.41
C ASN A 73 -6.45 17.33 3.13
N ASP A 74 -7.58 16.76 2.70
CA ASP A 74 -8.31 17.21 1.51
C ASP A 74 -8.75 18.69 1.66
N TRP A 75 -9.19 19.10 2.85
CA TRP A 75 -9.54 20.48 3.16
C TRP A 75 -8.34 21.43 3.10
N ASN A 76 -7.21 21.03 3.68
CA ASN A 76 -5.98 21.83 3.67
C ASN A 76 -5.44 21.99 2.24
N GLU A 77 -5.50 20.94 1.42
CA GLU A 77 -5.13 21.01 -0.01
C GLU A 77 -6.04 21.97 -0.77
N LEU A 78 -7.35 21.92 -0.52
CA LEU A 78 -8.31 22.87 -1.13
C LEU A 78 -8.00 24.31 -0.73
N GLN A 79 -7.76 24.57 0.56
CA GLN A 79 -7.41 25.90 1.04
C GLN A 79 -6.10 26.41 0.42
N PHE A 80 -5.08 25.54 0.32
CA PHE A 80 -3.81 25.88 -0.30
C PHE A 80 -3.98 26.24 -1.78
N SER A 81 -4.77 25.45 -2.52
CA SER A 81 -5.08 25.67 -3.94
C SER A 81 -5.76 27.02 -4.16
N LEU A 82 -6.74 27.35 -3.32
CA LEU A 82 -7.49 28.63 -3.42
C LEU A 82 -6.62 29.85 -3.09
N LYS A 83 -5.70 29.72 -2.12
CA LYS A 83 -4.82 30.83 -1.71
C LYS A 83 -3.73 31.17 -2.73
N ASN A 84 -3.18 30.13 -3.39
CA ASN A 84 -1.99 30.33 -4.22
C ASN A 84 -2.29 30.56 -5.70
N GLN A 85 -3.57 30.46 -6.15
CA GLN A 85 -3.98 30.59 -7.57
C GLN A 85 -3.13 29.76 -8.56
N THR A 86 -2.27 28.89 -8.05
CA THR A 86 -1.54 27.93 -8.84
C THR A 86 -2.46 26.74 -9.15
N PRO A 87 -2.47 26.21 -10.38
CA PRO A 87 -3.20 24.99 -10.66
C PRO A 87 -2.71 23.93 -9.67
N SER A 88 -3.58 23.56 -8.73
CA SER A 88 -3.26 22.52 -7.76
C SER A 88 -2.95 21.24 -8.52
N ARG A 89 -1.75 20.69 -8.32
CA ARG A 89 -1.43 19.38 -8.85
C ARG A 89 -2.42 18.37 -8.26
N LYS A 90 -3.02 17.56 -9.11
CA LYS A 90 -3.97 16.54 -8.66
C LYS A 90 -3.23 15.44 -7.89
N PRO A 91 -3.72 15.03 -6.70
CA PRO A 91 -3.15 13.90 -6.01
C PRO A 91 -3.33 12.63 -6.85
N PHE A 92 -2.28 11.87 -7.03
CA PHE A 92 -2.29 10.58 -7.69
C PHE A 92 -1.46 9.58 -6.90
N LYS A 93 -2.12 8.83 -6.03
CA LYS A 93 -1.48 7.84 -5.16
C LYS A 93 -1.49 6.47 -5.83
N ILE A 94 -0.32 5.87 -5.92
CA ILE A 94 -0.11 4.54 -6.48
C ILE A 94 0.47 3.64 -5.39
N ALA A 95 -0.15 2.50 -5.14
CA ALA A 95 0.44 1.46 -4.33
C ALA A 95 0.71 0.21 -5.17
N ALA A 96 1.82 -0.44 -4.90
CA ALA A 96 2.24 -1.63 -5.64
C ALA A 96 2.76 -2.71 -4.68
N SER A 97 2.49 -3.97 -5.03
CA SER A 97 3.08 -5.11 -4.31
C SER A 97 4.60 -5.09 -4.43
N HIS A 98 5.29 -5.73 -3.50
CA HIS A 98 6.75 -5.70 -3.43
C HIS A 98 7.45 -6.04 -4.76
N SER A 99 7.01 -7.10 -5.46
CA SER A 99 7.61 -7.45 -6.76
C SER A 99 7.25 -6.44 -7.84
N SER A 100 6.00 -5.95 -7.88
CA SER A 100 5.57 -5.00 -8.90
C SER A 100 6.14 -3.60 -8.69
N ALA A 101 6.34 -3.18 -7.44
CA ALA A 101 6.91 -1.87 -7.11
C ALA A 101 8.32 -1.67 -7.68
N THR A 102 9.13 -2.72 -7.67
CA THR A 102 10.53 -2.65 -8.12
C THR A 102 10.73 -3.06 -9.58
N THR A 103 9.81 -3.84 -10.16
CA THR A 103 9.97 -4.38 -11.51
C THR A 103 9.05 -3.75 -12.56
N VAL A 104 7.83 -3.38 -12.18
CA VAL A 104 6.77 -2.92 -13.09
C VAL A 104 6.51 -1.42 -12.93
N LEU A 105 6.43 -0.92 -11.70
CA LEU A 105 6.15 0.48 -11.44
C LEU A 105 7.14 1.45 -12.10
N PRO A 106 8.46 1.18 -12.19
CA PRO A 106 9.38 2.04 -12.93
C PRO A 106 9.03 2.17 -14.43
N LEU A 107 8.52 1.11 -15.06
CA LEU A 107 8.09 1.13 -16.47
C LEU A 107 6.85 2.00 -16.64
N ILE A 108 5.89 1.87 -15.72
CA ILE A 108 4.69 2.71 -15.69
C ILE A 108 5.08 4.17 -15.46
N PHE A 109 5.91 4.44 -14.45
CA PHE A 109 6.29 5.81 -14.07
C PHE A 109 7.03 6.54 -15.20
N LYS A 110 7.90 5.84 -15.94
CA LYS A 110 8.57 6.40 -17.12
C LYS A 110 7.57 6.96 -18.15
N ASN A 111 6.42 6.31 -18.30
CA ASN A 111 5.36 6.75 -19.21
C ASN A 111 4.48 7.86 -18.62
N LEU A 112 4.53 8.08 -17.30
CA LEU A 112 3.80 9.16 -16.63
C LEU A 112 4.61 10.45 -16.46
N ILE A 113 5.87 10.47 -16.88
CA ILE A 113 6.73 11.67 -16.77
C ILE A 113 6.05 12.93 -17.36
N PRO A 114 5.36 12.89 -18.52
CA PRO A 114 4.69 14.07 -19.07
C PRO A 114 3.58 14.64 -18.18
N GLU A 115 2.94 13.81 -17.35
CA GLU A 115 1.86 14.20 -16.46
C GLU A 115 2.33 14.63 -15.05
N VAL A 116 3.62 14.42 -14.72
CA VAL A 116 4.18 14.73 -13.37
C VAL A 116 3.98 16.19 -12.97
N GLU A 117 4.02 17.13 -13.92
CA GLU A 117 3.79 18.54 -13.64
C GLU A 117 2.34 18.86 -13.21
N GLN A 118 1.38 18.02 -13.63
CA GLN A 118 -0.05 18.17 -13.31
C GLN A 118 -0.47 17.33 -12.09
N LEU A 119 0.37 16.39 -11.66
CA LEU A 119 0.07 15.43 -10.61
C LEU A 119 0.98 15.62 -9.39
N ASN A 120 0.40 15.45 -8.21
CA ASN A 120 1.14 15.22 -6.97
C ASN A 120 1.17 13.70 -6.74
N ILE A 121 2.28 13.07 -7.18
CA ILE A 121 2.38 11.61 -7.19
C ILE A 121 2.98 11.11 -5.88
N GLU A 122 2.29 10.15 -5.26
CA GLU A 122 2.77 9.40 -4.10
C GLU A 122 2.88 7.91 -4.47
N LEU A 123 4.03 7.30 -4.21
CA LEU A 123 4.30 5.89 -4.51
C LEU A 123 4.47 5.12 -3.21
N MET A 124 3.75 4.01 -3.05
CA MET A 124 3.79 3.16 -1.88
C MET A 124 4.09 1.71 -2.27
N MET A 125 4.88 1.03 -1.44
CA MET A 125 5.14 -0.40 -1.55
C MET A 125 4.52 -1.10 -0.36
N LEU A 126 3.61 -2.04 -0.61
CA LEU A 126 2.80 -2.72 0.40
C LEU A 126 2.61 -4.19 0.01
N ASP A 127 1.90 -4.99 0.79
CA ASP A 127 1.46 -6.29 0.32
C ASP A 127 0.21 -6.20 -0.58
N SER A 128 -0.12 -7.27 -1.31
CA SER A 128 -1.23 -7.26 -2.26
C SER A 128 -2.59 -7.05 -1.57
N GLN A 129 -2.75 -7.51 -0.33
CA GLN A 129 -3.99 -7.32 0.41
C GLN A 129 -4.14 -5.87 0.86
N GLU A 130 -3.08 -5.27 1.39
CA GLU A 130 -3.07 -3.87 1.79
C GLU A 130 -3.34 -2.94 0.59
N VAL A 131 -2.71 -3.19 -0.57
CA VAL A 131 -2.98 -2.44 -1.80
C VAL A 131 -4.46 -2.52 -2.19
N PHE A 132 -5.05 -3.72 -2.13
CA PHE A 132 -6.45 -3.93 -2.45
C PHE A 132 -7.38 -3.21 -1.48
N ASP A 133 -7.08 -3.28 -0.17
CA ASP A 133 -7.88 -2.61 0.85
C ASP A 133 -7.81 -1.09 0.73
N LEU A 134 -6.63 -0.52 0.42
CA LEU A 134 -6.48 0.92 0.19
C LEU A 134 -7.27 1.41 -1.03
N ILE A 135 -7.30 0.65 -2.13
CA ILE A 135 -8.10 1.05 -3.29
C ILE A 135 -9.59 0.96 -2.98
N ARG A 136 -10.03 -0.13 -2.33
CA ARG A 136 -11.44 -0.30 -1.91
C ARG A 136 -11.91 0.83 -1.00
N ASN A 137 -11.03 1.33 -0.13
CA ASN A 137 -11.32 2.44 0.79
C ASN A 137 -11.16 3.83 0.16
N HIS A 138 -10.86 3.94 -1.15
CA HIS A 138 -10.60 5.22 -1.83
C HIS A 138 -9.39 5.99 -1.27
N GLU A 139 -8.40 5.31 -0.72
CA GLU A 139 -7.19 5.92 -0.15
C GLU A 139 -6.09 6.08 -1.19
N ILE A 140 -6.10 5.26 -2.24
CA ILE A 140 -5.22 5.35 -3.42
C ILE A 140 -6.04 5.36 -4.70
N HIS A 141 -5.42 5.77 -5.81
CA HIS A 141 -6.09 5.92 -7.12
C HIS A 141 -5.74 4.77 -8.07
N PHE A 142 -4.59 4.13 -7.87
CA PHE A 142 -4.13 3.03 -8.69
C PHE A 142 -3.38 2.00 -7.86
N GLY A 143 -3.68 0.73 -8.07
CA GLY A 143 -3.02 -0.39 -7.40
C GLY A 143 -2.35 -1.34 -8.38
N ILE A 144 -1.27 -2.01 -7.96
CA ILE A 144 -0.64 -3.10 -8.73
C ILE A 144 -0.42 -4.29 -7.79
N ILE A 145 -1.03 -5.43 -8.14
CA ILE A 145 -0.97 -6.65 -7.31
C ILE A 145 -0.62 -7.89 -8.13
N GLU A 146 -0.25 -8.97 -7.45
CA GLU A 146 0.17 -10.24 -8.04
C GLU A 146 -0.93 -11.30 -8.05
N LYS A 147 -2.05 -11.05 -7.38
CA LYS A 147 -3.20 -11.95 -7.31
C LYS A 147 -4.43 -11.25 -7.90
N PRO A 148 -5.25 -11.93 -8.69
CA PRO A 148 -6.55 -11.38 -9.05
C PRO A 148 -7.43 -11.31 -7.79
N MET A 149 -7.80 -10.10 -7.41
CA MET A 149 -8.77 -9.82 -6.35
C MET A 149 -9.94 -9.09 -6.97
N MET A 150 -11.16 -9.41 -6.56
CA MET A 150 -12.38 -8.89 -7.18
C MET A 150 -13.22 -8.14 -6.16
N ASP A 151 -13.75 -7.03 -6.58
CA ASP A 151 -14.74 -6.22 -5.88
C ASP A 151 -15.62 -5.53 -6.94
N GLU A 152 -16.89 -5.33 -6.65
CA GLU A 152 -17.87 -4.76 -7.61
C GLU A 152 -17.57 -3.29 -7.96
N THR A 153 -16.78 -2.59 -7.15
CA THR A 153 -16.43 -1.17 -7.34
C THR A 153 -15.05 -0.98 -7.96
N ILE A 154 -14.25 -2.05 -8.06
CA ILE A 154 -12.87 -2.04 -8.53
C ILE A 154 -12.77 -2.73 -9.88
N GLU A 155 -12.19 -2.03 -10.84
CA GLU A 155 -11.78 -2.62 -12.10
C GLU A 155 -10.41 -3.28 -11.92
N THR A 156 -10.36 -4.60 -12.11
CA THR A 156 -9.13 -5.39 -12.13
C THR A 156 -8.81 -5.81 -13.55
N PHE A 157 -7.62 -5.51 -14.03
CA PHE A 157 -7.21 -5.82 -15.41
C PHE A 157 -5.76 -6.31 -15.45
N PRO A 158 -5.42 -7.25 -16.38
CA PRO A 158 -4.06 -7.72 -16.57
C PRO A 158 -3.17 -6.60 -17.10
N LEU A 159 -1.94 -6.48 -16.56
CA LEU A 159 -0.97 -5.45 -16.94
C LEU A 159 0.28 -6.06 -17.56
N PHE A 160 1.00 -6.88 -16.81
CA PHE A 160 2.28 -7.43 -17.24
C PHE A 160 2.36 -8.92 -16.91
N LYS A 161 3.02 -9.67 -17.79
CA LYS A 161 3.40 -11.06 -17.52
C LYS A 161 4.64 -11.09 -16.64
N ASP A 162 4.70 -12.07 -15.76
CA ASP A 162 5.86 -12.37 -14.93
C ASP A 162 6.10 -13.87 -14.89
N GLU A 163 7.35 -14.26 -14.69
CA GLU A 163 7.77 -15.64 -14.56
C GLU A 163 8.58 -15.77 -13.27
N LEU A 164 8.23 -16.72 -12.42
CA LEU A 164 9.03 -17.08 -11.26
C LEU A 164 10.06 -18.09 -11.69
N VAL A 165 11.29 -17.87 -11.22
CA VAL A 165 12.43 -18.76 -11.47
C VAL A 165 13.05 -19.19 -10.14
N LEU A 166 13.66 -20.34 -10.12
CA LEU A 166 14.51 -20.76 -9.01
C LEU A 166 15.88 -20.12 -9.21
N ALA A 167 16.30 -19.28 -8.28
CA ALA A 167 17.52 -18.48 -8.42
C ALA A 167 18.45 -18.65 -7.22
N GLY A 168 19.75 -18.60 -7.47
CA GLY A 168 20.81 -18.75 -6.48
C GLY A 168 21.65 -20.00 -6.67
N ASP A 169 22.28 -20.45 -5.58
CA ASP A 169 23.15 -21.63 -5.56
C ASP A 169 22.34 -22.92 -5.32
N PRO A 170 22.21 -23.82 -6.31
CA PRO A 170 21.44 -25.05 -6.16
C PRO A 170 22.00 -26.03 -5.12
N GLU A 171 23.28 -25.91 -4.75
CA GLU A 171 23.92 -26.73 -3.72
C GLU A 171 23.77 -26.16 -2.30
N SER A 172 23.11 -25.01 -2.17
CA SER A 172 22.93 -24.35 -0.88
C SER A 172 21.92 -25.06 0.01
N ASP A 173 22.27 -25.27 1.27
CA ASP A 173 21.35 -25.75 2.31
C ASP A 173 20.37 -24.66 2.82
N ILE A 174 20.47 -23.40 2.31
CA ILE A 174 19.66 -22.26 2.73
C ILE A 174 18.65 -21.96 1.63
N PHE A 175 17.37 -21.92 2.01
CA PHE A 175 16.29 -21.50 1.12
C PHE A 175 15.60 -20.26 1.69
N PHE A 176 15.60 -19.16 0.94
CA PHE A 176 14.91 -17.93 1.32
C PHE A 176 13.45 -17.98 0.86
N ILE A 177 12.55 -17.65 1.77
CA ILE A 177 11.12 -17.57 1.51
C ILE A 177 10.59 -16.20 1.93
N ARG A 178 9.65 -15.68 1.17
CA ARG A 178 8.92 -14.47 1.58
C ARG A 178 7.98 -14.77 2.75
N GLU A 179 7.69 -13.73 3.53
CA GLU A 179 6.72 -13.77 4.63
C GLU A 179 5.34 -14.27 4.19
N ALA A 180 4.58 -14.81 5.14
CA ALA A 180 3.19 -15.20 4.93
C ALA A 180 2.36 -13.99 4.48
N GLY A 181 1.55 -14.16 3.41
CA GLY A 181 0.79 -13.06 2.79
C GLY A 181 1.40 -12.53 1.50
N SER A 182 2.71 -12.67 1.30
CA SER A 182 3.33 -12.38 0.00
C SER A 182 2.80 -13.32 -1.09
N GLY A 183 2.54 -12.78 -2.28
CA GLY A 183 2.17 -13.57 -3.45
C GLY A 183 3.19 -14.64 -3.79
N VAL A 184 4.49 -14.36 -3.63
CA VAL A 184 5.58 -15.31 -3.90
C VAL A 184 5.64 -16.44 -2.88
N ALA A 185 5.29 -16.19 -1.61
CA ALA A 185 5.32 -17.23 -0.57
C ALA A 185 4.44 -18.43 -0.92
N HIS A 186 3.25 -18.19 -1.47
CA HIS A 186 2.35 -19.26 -1.90
C HIS A 186 2.99 -20.15 -2.98
N TYR A 187 3.59 -19.54 -4.01
CA TYR A 187 4.30 -20.29 -5.05
C TYR A 187 5.49 -21.06 -4.49
N THR A 188 6.23 -20.47 -3.56
CA THR A 188 7.40 -21.13 -2.93
C THR A 188 6.97 -22.37 -2.14
N HIS A 189 5.93 -22.27 -1.33
CA HIS A 189 5.42 -23.43 -0.59
C HIS A 189 4.96 -24.55 -1.52
N ASN A 190 4.26 -24.22 -2.59
CA ASN A 190 3.83 -25.21 -3.58
C ASN A 190 5.03 -25.86 -4.27
N TYR A 191 6.02 -25.06 -4.68
CA TYR A 191 7.25 -25.57 -5.30
C TYR A 191 7.98 -26.57 -4.40
N LEU A 192 8.20 -26.22 -3.14
CA LEU A 192 8.86 -27.11 -2.17
C LEU A 192 8.09 -28.42 -2.00
N LYS A 193 6.76 -28.32 -1.87
CA LYS A 193 5.88 -29.49 -1.71
C LYS A 193 5.87 -30.39 -2.95
N GLU A 194 5.74 -29.82 -4.14
CA GLU A 194 5.65 -30.57 -5.40
C GLU A 194 6.95 -31.28 -5.77
N ASN A 195 8.09 -30.70 -5.43
CA ASN A 195 9.40 -31.26 -5.69
C ASN A 195 9.95 -32.09 -4.51
N ASN A 196 9.14 -32.33 -3.45
CA ASN A 196 9.55 -32.99 -2.23
C ASN A 196 10.83 -32.42 -1.61
N LEU A 197 11.02 -31.10 -1.76
CA LEU A 197 12.17 -30.40 -1.21
C LEU A 197 11.93 -30.05 0.25
N ASN A 198 12.87 -30.37 1.10
CA ASN A 198 12.83 -30.06 2.52
C ASN A 198 14.16 -29.38 2.91
N PRO A 199 14.30 -28.07 2.63
CA PRO A 199 15.56 -27.37 2.90
C PRO A 199 15.92 -27.46 4.38
N LYS A 200 17.19 -27.69 4.71
CA LYS A 200 17.66 -27.75 6.09
C LYS A 200 17.44 -26.41 6.82
N ASN A 201 17.62 -25.32 6.10
CA ASN A 201 17.50 -23.98 6.66
C ASN A 201 16.51 -23.15 5.81
N LEU A 202 15.29 -23.00 6.29
CA LEU A 202 14.28 -22.12 5.69
C LEU A 202 14.32 -20.75 6.38
N VAL A 203 14.71 -19.71 5.65
CA VAL A 203 14.90 -18.37 6.18
C VAL A 203 13.81 -17.43 5.62
N SER A 204 12.98 -16.89 6.50
CA SER A 204 11.93 -15.93 6.11
C SER A 204 12.51 -14.53 5.95
N VAL A 205 12.18 -13.89 4.84
CA VAL A 205 12.65 -12.54 4.49
C VAL A 205 11.45 -11.71 4.01
N ASN A 206 11.27 -10.51 4.54
CA ASN A 206 10.13 -9.63 4.23
C ASN A 206 10.35 -8.67 3.06
N ASN A 207 11.46 -8.80 2.34
CA ASN A 207 11.82 -7.90 1.24
C ASN A 207 12.49 -8.65 0.10
N ASN A 208 12.04 -8.43 -1.14
CA ASN A 208 12.64 -9.05 -2.33
C ASN A 208 14.06 -8.56 -2.59
N ASP A 209 14.35 -7.27 -2.37
CA ASP A 209 15.68 -6.71 -2.65
C ASP A 209 16.75 -7.31 -1.73
N MET A 210 16.36 -7.65 -0.49
CA MET A 210 17.23 -8.36 0.45
C MET A 210 17.53 -9.77 -0.07
N ILE A 211 16.52 -10.52 -0.54
CA ILE A 211 16.73 -11.86 -1.15
C ILE A 211 17.65 -11.74 -2.36
N VAL A 212 17.35 -10.80 -3.27
CA VAL A 212 18.18 -10.57 -4.47
C VAL A 212 19.63 -10.23 -4.11
N SER A 213 19.85 -9.43 -3.07
CA SER A 213 21.19 -9.07 -2.59
C SER A 213 21.95 -10.27 -2.03
N LEU A 214 21.27 -11.16 -1.30
CA LEU A 214 21.85 -12.40 -0.77
C LEU A 214 22.21 -13.36 -1.92
N LEU A 215 21.31 -13.53 -2.90
CA LEU A 215 21.57 -14.36 -4.08
C LEU A 215 22.74 -13.83 -4.92
N LYS A 216 22.87 -12.51 -5.08
CA LYS A 216 24.02 -11.87 -5.73
C LYS A 216 25.35 -12.14 -5.01
N ALA A 217 25.31 -12.29 -3.71
CA ALA A 217 26.47 -12.65 -2.89
C ALA A 217 26.80 -14.15 -2.92
N GLY A 218 26.06 -14.95 -3.75
CA GLY A 218 26.22 -16.40 -3.83
C GLY A 218 25.65 -17.16 -2.62
N ILE A 219 24.73 -16.54 -1.89
CA ILE A 219 24.17 -17.13 -0.66
C ILE A 219 22.75 -17.59 -0.94
N GLY A 220 22.49 -18.90 -0.75
CA GLY A 220 21.16 -19.45 -0.70
C GLY A 220 20.47 -19.63 -2.06
N LEU A 221 19.23 -20.07 -1.97
CA LEU A 221 18.33 -20.37 -3.08
C LEU A 221 16.97 -19.75 -2.80
N SER A 222 16.26 -19.29 -3.80
CA SER A 222 14.90 -18.74 -3.63
C SER A 222 14.10 -18.77 -4.93
N LEU A 223 12.77 -18.77 -4.81
CA LEU A 223 11.89 -18.38 -5.92
C LEU A 223 11.77 -16.87 -5.98
N ILE A 224 12.14 -16.29 -7.12
CA ILE A 224 11.98 -14.84 -7.37
C ILE A 224 11.43 -14.59 -8.77
N SER A 225 10.92 -13.39 -9.02
CA SER A 225 10.59 -12.95 -10.36
C SER A 225 11.84 -12.94 -11.25
N LYS A 226 11.72 -13.46 -12.45
CA LYS A 226 12.77 -13.42 -13.48
C LYS A 226 13.23 -12.01 -13.80
N ARG A 227 12.38 -11.01 -13.55
CA ARG A 227 12.70 -9.58 -13.72
C ARG A 227 13.80 -9.08 -12.77
N PHE A 228 14.13 -9.82 -11.70
CA PHE A 228 15.25 -9.54 -10.80
C PHE A 228 16.58 -10.15 -11.27
N ILE A 229 16.53 -11.05 -12.25
CA ILE A 229 17.73 -11.74 -12.72
C ILE A 229 18.64 -10.78 -13.48
N ASN A 230 19.91 -10.87 -13.18
CA ASN A 230 21.00 -10.22 -13.88
C ASN A 230 22.19 -11.19 -14.04
N GLU A 231 23.28 -10.76 -14.67
CA GLU A 231 24.43 -11.59 -14.98
C GLU A 231 25.09 -12.27 -13.76
N ASN A 232 24.84 -11.78 -12.55
CA ASN A 232 25.46 -12.28 -11.33
C ASN A 232 24.60 -13.26 -10.55
N ILE A 233 23.41 -13.65 -11.05
CA ILE A 233 22.53 -14.59 -10.38
C ILE A 233 22.24 -15.77 -11.29
N ALA A 234 22.72 -16.95 -10.92
CA ALA A 234 22.35 -18.20 -11.59
C ALA A 234 20.86 -18.48 -11.37
N PHE A 235 20.16 -19.00 -12.38
CA PHE A 235 18.76 -19.36 -12.25
C PHE A 235 18.36 -20.51 -13.16
N GLN A 236 17.26 -21.16 -12.79
CA GLN A 236 16.59 -22.22 -13.53
C GLN A 236 15.14 -21.79 -13.83
N ASN A 237 14.72 -21.89 -15.11
CA ASN A 237 13.32 -21.72 -15.50
C ASN A 237 12.49 -22.90 -15.00
N LEU A 238 11.28 -22.62 -14.51
CA LEU A 238 10.37 -23.62 -13.93
C LEU A 238 9.18 -23.96 -14.84
N GLY A 239 9.08 -23.30 -16.01
CA GLY A 239 8.04 -23.53 -17.00
C GLY A 239 6.72 -22.75 -16.74
N GLU A 240 5.73 -23.02 -17.59
CA GLU A 240 4.48 -22.23 -17.64
C GLU A 240 3.69 -22.19 -16.32
N ARG A 241 3.81 -23.21 -15.50
CA ARG A 241 3.13 -23.29 -14.20
C ARG A 241 3.54 -22.19 -13.21
N TYR A 242 4.72 -21.60 -13.42
CA TYR A 242 5.26 -20.53 -12.60
C TYR A 242 5.16 -19.16 -13.28
N GLN A 243 4.39 -19.08 -14.34
CA GLN A 243 3.96 -17.82 -14.92
C GLN A 243 2.83 -17.21 -14.09
N ARG A 244 2.88 -15.89 -13.93
CA ARG A 244 1.86 -15.13 -13.22
C ARG A 244 1.62 -13.80 -13.94
N ILE A 245 0.61 -13.08 -13.48
CA ILE A 245 0.23 -11.79 -14.03
C ILE A 245 0.25 -10.76 -12.92
N PHE A 246 0.82 -9.60 -13.19
CA PHE A 246 0.57 -8.40 -12.41
C PHE A 246 -0.70 -7.74 -12.88
N TYR A 247 -1.61 -7.48 -11.96
CA TYR A 247 -2.90 -6.87 -12.21
C TYR A 247 -2.89 -5.41 -11.79
N GLY A 248 -3.43 -4.54 -12.65
CA GLY A 248 -3.77 -3.17 -12.30
C GLY A 248 -5.15 -3.11 -11.66
N LEU A 249 -5.28 -2.26 -10.66
CA LEU A 249 -6.52 -1.96 -9.96
C LEU A 249 -6.85 -0.48 -10.10
N SER A 250 -8.08 -0.15 -10.44
CA SER A 250 -8.58 1.23 -10.46
C SER A 250 -10.07 1.27 -10.12
N PHE A 251 -10.59 2.45 -9.79
CA PHE A 251 -12.03 2.61 -9.62
C PHE A 251 -12.77 2.47 -10.95
N LEU A 252 -13.90 1.75 -10.95
CA LEU A 252 -14.81 1.71 -12.09
C LEU A 252 -15.41 3.09 -12.38
N SER A 253 -15.68 3.87 -11.35
CA SER A 253 -16.39 5.15 -11.42
C SER A 253 -15.52 6.37 -11.17
N GLU A 254 -14.21 6.33 -11.54
CA GLU A 254 -13.36 7.53 -11.46
C GLU A 254 -14.01 8.71 -12.18
N GLN A 255 -14.14 9.86 -11.52
CA GLN A 255 -14.82 11.03 -12.07
C GLN A 255 -13.86 12.10 -12.62
N ASP A 256 -12.64 12.16 -12.09
CA ASP A 256 -11.66 13.13 -12.55
C ASP A 256 -11.13 12.82 -13.95
N LYS A 257 -11.23 13.77 -14.86
CA LYS A 257 -10.84 13.59 -16.28
C LYS A 257 -9.34 13.33 -16.44
N LEU A 258 -8.50 13.98 -15.63
CA LEU A 258 -7.05 13.80 -15.70
C LEU A 258 -6.67 12.40 -15.20
N LEU A 259 -7.23 11.99 -14.07
CA LEU A 259 -6.97 10.66 -13.50
C LEU A 259 -7.47 9.54 -14.44
N LYS A 260 -8.65 9.70 -15.05
CA LYS A 260 -9.13 8.79 -16.10
C LYS A 260 -8.14 8.66 -17.25
N THR A 261 -7.61 9.77 -17.72
CA THR A 261 -6.64 9.79 -18.82
C THR A 261 -5.35 9.07 -18.43
N VAL A 262 -4.85 9.34 -17.23
CA VAL A 262 -3.64 8.70 -16.68
C VAL A 262 -3.84 7.18 -16.54
N ILE A 263 -4.94 6.75 -15.92
CA ILE A 263 -5.25 5.32 -15.76
C ILE A 263 -5.42 4.64 -17.13
N LYS A 264 -6.10 5.28 -18.07
CA LYS A 264 -6.22 4.76 -19.45
C LYS A 264 -4.85 4.61 -20.11
N LYS A 265 -3.96 5.58 -19.93
CA LYS A 265 -2.58 5.50 -20.44
C LYS A 265 -1.82 4.33 -19.83
N ILE A 266 -1.95 4.10 -18.52
CA ILE A 266 -1.36 2.94 -17.87
C ILE A 266 -1.91 1.63 -18.47
N LYS A 267 -3.21 1.54 -18.72
CA LYS A 267 -3.84 0.37 -19.35
C LYS A 267 -3.26 0.08 -20.74
N THR A 268 -2.90 1.10 -21.52
CA THR A 268 -2.29 0.90 -22.83
C THR A 268 -0.86 0.34 -22.80
N LEU A 269 -0.23 0.28 -21.62
CA LEU A 269 1.07 -0.36 -21.41
C LEU A 269 0.95 -1.88 -21.19
N SER A 270 -0.28 -2.40 -21.09
CA SER A 270 -0.54 -3.83 -20.92
C SER A 270 0.13 -4.65 -22.02
N GLU A 271 0.72 -5.79 -21.63
CA GLU A 271 1.32 -6.79 -22.54
C GLU A 271 0.27 -7.77 -23.12
N PHE A 272 -1.03 -7.47 -22.92
CA PHE A 272 -2.18 -8.30 -23.35
C PHE A 272 -3.01 -7.63 -24.43
#